data_2a2a678871d8ddde2dac3d7997037d6b
#
_entry.id   2a2a678871d8ddde2dac3d7997037d6b
#
_cell.length_a   1.000
_cell.length_b   1.000
_cell.length_c   1.000
_cell.angle_alpha   90.00
_cell.angle_beta   90.00
_cell.angle_gamma   90.00
#
_symmetry.space_group_name_H-M   'P 1'
#
loop_
_entity.id
_entity.type
_entity.pdbx_description
1 polymer ?
#
loop_
_entity_poly.entity_id
_entity_poly.type
_entity_poly.pdbx_seq_one_letter_code
_entity_poly.pdbx_strand_id
1 'polypeptide(L)'
;TVRPADTVDALEPAPAWAGGRPGDDPAALDDLLSLPQAHLIVDGYNVTKSAWPTMPLEAQRNRLVQGLAALAARTGAEVTCVFDGADVEAPAAPLGPGVRVRFSPRGQTADELIRRLVAAEPVGRPVTVVSSDREVADGVRSRGARAVESAALVGLLS
;
A
#
# COMPACT_ATOMS: atom_id res chain seq x y z
N THR A 1 0.92 18.71 -17.25
CA THR A 1 2.03 18.56 -16.34
C THR A 1 2.31 17.09 -16.06
N VAL A 2 3.54 16.69 -16.26
CA VAL A 2 3.93 15.31 -16.04
C VAL A 2 4.15 15.10 -14.54
N ARG A 3 3.52 14.08 -13.98
CA ARG A 3 3.75 13.72 -12.60
C ARG A 3 5.08 12.94 -12.49
N PRO A 4 5.86 13.09 -11.39
CA PRO A 4 7.07 12.29 -11.22
C PRO A 4 6.83 10.78 -11.32
N ALA A 5 5.68 10.29 -10.86
CA ALA A 5 5.36 8.89 -11.03
C ALA A 5 5.22 8.53 -12.52
N ASP A 6 4.58 9.40 -13.31
CA ASP A 6 4.47 9.19 -14.74
C ASP A 6 5.83 9.35 -15.43
N THR A 7 6.65 10.27 -14.93
CA THR A 7 7.99 10.48 -15.46
C THR A 7 8.88 9.27 -15.23
N VAL A 8 8.79 8.66 -14.06
CA VAL A 8 9.53 7.44 -13.77
C VAL A 8 9.09 6.33 -14.73
N ASP A 9 7.79 6.18 -14.92
CA ASP A 9 7.26 5.17 -15.83
C ASP A 9 7.64 5.45 -17.29
N ALA A 10 7.76 6.73 -17.66
CA ALA A 10 8.10 7.11 -19.02
C ALA A 10 9.60 7.05 -19.30
N LEU A 11 10.43 7.44 -18.33
CA LEU A 11 11.89 7.51 -18.51
C LEU A 11 12.56 6.16 -18.30
N GLU A 12 12.04 5.34 -17.44
CA GLU A 12 12.58 4.03 -17.20
C GLU A 12 11.81 3.03 -18.04
N PRO A 13 12.46 2.37 -18.98
CA PRO A 13 11.84 1.22 -19.59
C PRO A 13 11.38 0.35 -18.44
N ALA A 14 10.22 -0.25 -18.57
CA ALA A 14 9.67 -1.08 -17.51
C ALA A 14 10.80 -1.87 -16.86
N PRO A 15 11.00 -1.74 -15.54
CA PRO A 15 12.01 -2.55 -14.87
C PRO A 15 11.82 -4.02 -15.23
N ALA A 16 12.87 -4.79 -15.20
CA ALA A 16 12.75 -6.21 -15.53
C ALA A 16 11.65 -6.90 -14.75
N TRP A 17 11.47 -6.51 -13.47
CA TRP A 17 10.40 -7.08 -12.66
C TRP A 17 9.01 -6.69 -13.18
N ALA A 18 8.84 -5.49 -13.70
CA ALA A 18 7.56 -5.05 -14.23
C ALA A 18 7.27 -5.68 -15.59
N GLY A 19 8.31 -5.92 -16.40
CA GLY A 19 8.16 -6.49 -17.73
C GLY A 19 8.12 -7.99 -17.76
N GLY A 20 8.78 -8.66 -16.82
CA GLY A 20 8.91 -10.10 -16.84
C GLY A 20 8.63 -10.78 -15.51
N ARG A 21 8.37 -10.01 -14.48
CA ARG A 21 8.12 -10.54 -13.15
C ARG A 21 6.75 -10.16 -12.67
N PRO A 22 6.10 -11.01 -11.89
CA PRO A 22 4.84 -10.65 -11.26
C PRO A 22 5.06 -9.52 -10.26
N GLY A 23 4.01 -8.76 -9.99
CA GLY A 23 4.03 -7.67 -9.01
C GLY A 23 4.13 -8.13 -7.56
N ASP A 24 4.57 -9.36 -7.35
CA ASP A 24 4.76 -9.94 -6.01
C ASP A 24 6.23 -10.01 -5.58
N ASP A 25 7.13 -9.38 -6.32
CA ASP A 25 8.57 -9.39 -6.00
C ASP A 25 8.87 -8.41 -4.86
N PRO A 26 9.30 -8.89 -3.68
CA PRO A 26 9.62 -7.99 -2.57
C PRO A 26 10.74 -7.01 -2.89
N ALA A 27 11.75 -7.42 -3.65
CA ALA A 27 12.85 -6.53 -4.00
C ALA A 27 12.38 -5.36 -4.86
N ALA A 28 11.44 -5.60 -5.75
CA ALA A 28 10.87 -4.54 -6.58
C ALA A 28 10.09 -3.53 -5.73
N LEU A 29 9.33 -4.01 -4.77
CA LEU A 29 8.63 -3.13 -3.84
C LEU A 29 9.62 -2.31 -3.01
N ASP A 30 10.68 -2.94 -2.51
CA ASP A 30 11.70 -2.23 -1.74
C ASP A 30 12.32 -1.09 -2.54
N ASP A 31 12.59 -1.31 -3.81
CA ASP A 31 13.11 -0.27 -4.70
C ASP A 31 12.14 0.90 -4.83
N LEU A 32 10.84 0.63 -4.97
CA LEU A 32 9.83 1.67 -5.05
C LEU A 32 9.76 2.50 -3.77
N LEU A 33 9.90 1.88 -2.62
CA LEU A 33 9.85 2.56 -1.33
C LEU A 33 11.09 3.42 -1.07
N SER A 34 12.17 3.16 -1.76
CA SER A 34 13.39 3.93 -1.64
C SER A 34 13.40 5.19 -2.51
N LEU A 35 12.39 5.39 -3.35
CA LEU A 35 12.27 6.60 -4.14
C LEU A 35 12.02 7.81 -3.24
N PRO A 36 12.54 8.99 -3.60
CA PRO A 36 12.27 10.20 -2.83
C PRO A 36 10.77 10.45 -2.72
N GLN A 37 10.32 10.78 -1.53
CA GLN A 37 8.91 11.11 -1.23
C GLN A 37 7.93 9.98 -1.54
N ALA A 38 8.39 8.74 -1.57
CA ALA A 38 7.51 7.60 -1.82
C ALA A 38 6.39 7.53 -0.78
N HIS A 39 5.19 7.21 -1.24
CA HIS A 39 4.05 6.98 -0.38
C HIS A 39 3.50 5.57 -0.65
N LEU A 40 3.49 4.76 0.39
CA LEU A 40 2.92 3.41 0.32
C LEU A 40 1.54 3.43 0.94
N ILE A 41 0.56 2.96 0.19
CA ILE A 41 -0.82 2.82 0.69
C ILE A 41 -1.13 1.32 0.67
N VAL A 42 -1.54 0.80 1.82
CA VAL A 42 -1.73 -0.64 2.02
C VAL A 42 -3.20 -0.96 2.22
N ASP A 43 -3.71 -1.89 1.43
CA ASP A 43 -5.05 -2.47 1.61
C ASP A 43 -4.95 -3.52 2.73
N GLY A 44 -5.20 -3.06 3.96
CA GLY A 44 -4.81 -3.79 5.16
C GLY A 44 -5.32 -5.21 5.25
N TYR A 45 -6.64 -5.41 5.20
CA TYR A 45 -7.17 -6.78 5.34
C TYR A 45 -6.91 -7.65 4.12
N ASN A 46 -6.75 -7.07 2.94
CA ASN A 46 -6.35 -7.85 1.78
C ASN A 46 -4.99 -8.50 2.03
N VAL A 47 -4.07 -7.77 2.65
CA VAL A 47 -2.75 -8.30 3.00
C VAL A 47 -2.84 -9.27 4.17
N THR A 48 -3.48 -8.86 5.26
CA THR A 48 -3.44 -9.66 6.50
C THR A 48 -4.22 -10.95 6.39
N LYS A 49 -5.38 -10.94 5.73
CA LYS A 49 -6.17 -12.15 5.55
C LYS A 49 -5.47 -13.16 4.65
N SER A 50 -4.66 -12.69 3.73
CA SER A 50 -3.81 -13.54 2.90
C SER A 50 -2.64 -14.12 3.69
N ALA A 51 -2.00 -13.30 4.52
CA ALA A 51 -0.78 -13.69 5.23
C ALA A 51 -1.08 -14.48 6.50
N TRP A 52 -2.11 -14.07 7.25
CA TRP A 52 -2.39 -14.62 8.59
C TRP A 52 -3.89 -14.92 8.75
N PRO A 53 -4.44 -15.83 7.91
CA PRO A 53 -5.90 -16.01 7.83
C PRO A 53 -6.55 -16.54 9.12
N THR A 54 -5.78 -17.22 9.98
CA THR A 54 -6.33 -17.79 11.21
C THR A 54 -6.20 -16.89 12.42
N MET A 55 -5.54 -15.74 12.25
CA MET A 55 -5.34 -14.81 13.34
C MET A 55 -6.58 -13.93 13.53
N PRO A 56 -6.96 -13.56 14.76
CA PRO A 56 -8.04 -12.60 14.98
C PRO A 56 -7.73 -11.26 14.29
N LEU A 57 -8.77 -10.57 13.82
CA LEU A 57 -8.59 -9.33 13.05
C LEU A 57 -7.76 -8.29 13.79
N GLU A 58 -7.97 -8.12 15.09
CA GLU A 58 -7.18 -7.15 15.86
C GLU A 58 -5.70 -7.51 15.83
N ALA A 59 -5.38 -8.79 16.01
CA ALA A 59 -3.99 -9.25 15.97
C ALA A 59 -3.41 -9.09 14.56
N GLN A 60 -4.20 -9.34 13.52
CA GLN A 60 -3.78 -9.11 12.13
C GLN A 60 -3.38 -7.64 11.94
N ARG A 61 -4.24 -6.72 12.39
CA ARG A 61 -3.96 -5.28 12.27
C ARG A 61 -2.68 -4.90 12.99
N ASN A 62 -2.54 -5.35 14.23
CA ASN A 62 -1.37 -5.01 15.04
C ASN A 62 -0.08 -5.52 14.41
N ARG A 63 -0.10 -6.74 13.91
CA ARG A 63 1.07 -7.33 13.28
C ARG A 63 1.47 -6.58 12.02
N LEU A 64 0.49 -6.24 11.18
CA LEU A 64 0.77 -5.49 9.96
C LEU A 64 1.32 -4.11 10.27
N VAL A 65 0.68 -3.38 11.17
CA VAL A 65 1.11 -2.01 11.48
C VAL A 65 2.51 -1.99 12.08
N GLN A 66 2.85 -2.95 12.94
CA GLN A 66 4.20 -3.05 13.49
C GLN A 66 5.24 -3.30 12.40
N GLY A 67 4.94 -4.21 11.47
CA GLY A 67 5.84 -4.47 10.35
C GLY A 67 5.99 -3.24 9.44
N LEU A 68 4.90 -2.55 9.19
CA LEU A 68 4.93 -1.34 8.37
C LEU A 68 5.71 -0.20 9.05
N ALA A 69 5.63 -0.09 10.37
CA ALA A 69 6.41 0.91 11.10
C ALA A 69 7.91 0.69 10.93
N ALA A 70 8.35 -0.57 11.01
CA ALA A 70 9.74 -0.91 10.78
C ALA A 70 10.16 -0.60 9.34
N LEU A 71 9.30 -0.90 8.39
CA LEU A 71 9.56 -0.65 6.98
C LEU A 71 9.64 0.86 6.69
N ALA A 72 8.74 1.65 7.27
CA ALA A 72 8.77 3.11 7.13
C ALA A 72 10.06 3.70 7.70
N ALA A 73 10.49 3.21 8.86
CA ALA A 73 11.73 3.68 9.49
C ALA A 73 12.95 3.36 8.63
N ARG A 74 12.97 2.19 8.01
CA ARG A 74 14.11 1.75 7.20
C ARG A 74 14.18 2.46 5.85
N THR A 75 13.03 2.70 5.22
CA THR A 75 12.99 3.24 3.84
C THR A 75 12.81 4.74 3.78
N GLY A 76 12.25 5.34 4.83
CA GLY A 76 11.87 6.75 4.82
C GLY A 76 10.56 7.02 4.09
N ALA A 77 9.89 6.01 3.57
CA ALA A 77 8.62 6.20 2.88
C ALA A 77 7.51 6.59 3.85
N GLU A 78 6.59 7.41 3.37
CA GLU A 78 5.34 7.62 4.10
C GLU A 78 4.46 6.39 3.91
N VAL A 79 3.83 5.92 4.99
CA VAL A 79 3.00 4.71 4.93
C VAL A 79 1.62 5.00 5.48
N THR A 80 0.60 4.67 4.69
CA THR A 80 -0.80 4.72 5.10
C THR A 80 -1.39 3.33 4.96
N CYS A 81 -1.99 2.83 6.03
CA CYS A 81 -2.64 1.51 6.03
C CYS A 81 -4.14 1.72 6.17
N VAL A 82 -4.91 1.18 5.24
CA VAL A 82 -6.36 1.37 5.19
C VAL A 82 -7.05 0.06 5.53
N PHE A 83 -7.93 0.10 6.52
CA PHE A 83 -8.78 -1.03 6.89
C PHE A 83 -10.24 -0.69 6.62
N ASP A 84 -11.02 -1.69 6.26
CA ASP A 84 -12.46 -1.53 6.10
C ASP A 84 -13.09 -1.32 7.47
N GLY A 85 -13.75 -0.18 7.65
CA GLY A 85 -14.34 0.19 8.93
C GLY A 85 -15.52 -0.69 9.35
N ALA A 86 -16.13 -1.40 8.42
CA ALA A 86 -17.22 -2.31 8.74
C ALA A 86 -16.74 -3.48 9.60
N ASP A 87 -15.47 -3.81 9.56
CA ASP A 87 -14.88 -4.91 10.32
C ASP A 87 -14.36 -4.46 11.70
N VAL A 88 -14.61 -3.22 12.10
CA VAL A 88 -14.05 -2.67 13.34
C VAL A 88 -15.15 -1.94 14.11
N GLU A 89 -15.41 -2.37 15.32
CA GLU A 89 -16.42 -1.72 16.18
C GLU A 89 -15.95 -0.35 16.66
N ALA A 90 -14.70 -0.26 17.04
CA ALA A 90 -14.11 0.99 17.51
C ALA A 90 -12.72 1.13 16.92
N PRO A 91 -12.46 2.16 16.12
CA PRO A 91 -11.12 2.38 15.58
C PRO A 91 -10.14 2.58 16.71
N ALA A 92 -9.08 1.78 16.71
CA ALA A 92 -8.02 1.93 17.68
C ALA A 92 -7.12 3.11 17.31
N ALA A 93 -6.40 3.64 18.29
CA ALA A 93 -5.38 4.63 18.04
C ALA A 93 -4.28 4.04 17.15
N PRO A 94 -3.53 4.88 16.41
CA PRO A 94 -2.42 4.40 15.61
C PRO A 94 -1.43 3.61 16.47
N LEU A 95 -0.97 2.48 15.94
CA LEU A 95 -0.19 1.53 16.71
C LEU A 95 1.31 1.60 16.46
N GLY A 96 1.75 2.36 15.46
CA GLY A 96 3.16 2.42 15.14
C GLY A 96 3.56 3.80 14.67
N PRO A 97 4.76 4.27 15.06
CA PRO A 97 5.27 5.53 14.55
C PRO A 97 5.54 5.41 13.04
N GLY A 98 5.28 6.49 12.32
CA GLY A 98 5.54 6.52 10.90
C GLY A 98 4.46 5.86 10.04
N VAL A 99 3.45 5.29 10.63
CA VAL A 99 2.33 4.68 9.90
C VAL A 99 1.04 5.39 10.23
N ARG A 100 0.34 5.86 9.21
CA ARG A 100 -0.99 6.41 9.36
C ARG A 100 -2.00 5.30 9.15
N VAL A 101 -2.82 5.03 10.14
CA VAL A 101 -3.87 4.02 10.06
C VAL A 101 -5.20 4.71 9.80
N ARG A 102 -5.90 4.28 8.75
CA ARG A 102 -7.19 4.84 8.38
C ARG A 102 -8.23 3.73 8.31
N PHE A 103 -9.42 4.02 8.79
CA PHE A 103 -10.56 3.12 8.66
C PHE A 103 -11.57 3.79 7.73
N SER A 104 -12.11 3.02 6.77
CA SER A 104 -13.12 3.59 5.89
C SER A 104 -14.36 3.93 6.71
N PRO A 105 -15.00 5.07 6.45
CA PRO A 105 -16.22 5.43 7.18
C PRO A 105 -17.37 4.51 6.83
N ARG A 106 -18.40 4.50 7.67
CA ARG A 106 -19.58 3.68 7.45
C ARG A 106 -20.13 3.96 6.05
N GLY A 107 -20.43 2.90 5.32
CA GLY A 107 -20.98 3.01 3.97
C GLY A 107 -19.93 3.16 2.88
N GLN A 108 -18.65 3.23 3.24
CA GLN A 108 -17.55 3.29 2.29
C GLN A 108 -16.65 2.09 2.46
N THR A 109 -16.18 1.51 1.37
CA THR A 109 -15.24 0.39 1.41
C THR A 109 -13.79 0.90 1.52
N ALA A 110 -12.90 0.00 1.93
CA ALA A 110 -11.47 0.31 1.91
C ALA A 110 -11.01 0.66 0.49
N ASP A 111 -11.50 -0.06 -0.53
CA ASP A 111 -11.20 0.21 -1.94
C ASP A 111 -11.53 1.67 -2.30
N GLU A 112 -12.72 2.11 -1.95
CA GLU A 112 -13.15 3.48 -2.25
C GLU A 112 -12.26 4.51 -1.55
N LEU A 113 -11.92 4.27 -0.28
CA LEU A 113 -11.05 5.18 0.45
C LEU A 113 -9.64 5.21 -0.16
N ILE A 114 -9.10 4.05 -0.53
CA ILE A 114 -7.79 3.98 -1.17
C ILE A 114 -7.78 4.79 -2.46
N ARG A 115 -8.79 4.65 -3.30
CA ARG A 115 -8.85 5.40 -4.55
C ARG A 115 -8.95 6.90 -4.31
N ARG A 116 -9.66 7.32 -3.27
CA ARG A 116 -9.73 8.74 -2.89
C ARG A 116 -8.39 9.27 -2.40
N LEU A 117 -7.67 8.47 -1.61
CA LEU A 117 -6.36 8.88 -1.13
C LEU A 117 -5.37 9.03 -2.27
N VAL A 118 -5.40 8.11 -3.24
CA VAL A 118 -4.55 8.21 -4.43
C VAL A 118 -4.89 9.47 -5.22
N ALA A 119 -6.17 9.75 -5.42
CA ALA A 119 -6.60 10.93 -6.15
C ALA A 119 -6.20 12.23 -5.48
N ALA A 120 -6.05 12.23 -4.16
CA ALA A 120 -5.68 13.40 -3.39
C ALA A 120 -4.16 13.64 -3.33
N GLU A 121 -3.35 12.68 -3.79
CA GLU A 121 -1.91 12.82 -3.75
C GLU A 121 -1.43 13.95 -4.66
N PRO A 122 -0.40 14.68 -4.25
CA PRO A 122 0.17 15.73 -5.11
C PRO A 122 0.64 15.16 -6.44
N VAL A 123 0.43 15.93 -7.48
CA VAL A 123 0.93 15.59 -8.81
C VAL A 123 2.44 15.37 -8.72
N GLY A 124 2.87 14.21 -9.19
CA GLY A 124 4.29 13.95 -9.27
C GLY A 124 4.86 13.13 -8.15
N ARG A 125 4.09 12.81 -7.15
CA ARG A 125 4.57 12.01 -6.05
C ARG A 125 4.52 10.51 -6.40
N PRO A 126 5.60 9.73 -6.14
CA PRO A 126 5.52 8.29 -6.35
C PRO A 126 4.58 7.65 -5.33
N VAL A 127 3.51 7.02 -5.81
CA VAL A 127 2.53 6.35 -4.96
C VAL A 127 2.46 4.89 -5.36
N THR A 128 2.60 4.00 -4.39
CA THR A 128 2.48 2.55 -4.58
C THR A 128 1.38 2.04 -3.68
N VAL A 129 0.45 1.29 -4.27
CA VAL A 129 -0.64 0.66 -3.53
C VAL A 129 -0.42 -0.84 -3.49
N VAL A 130 -0.54 -1.42 -2.31
CA VAL A 130 -0.42 -2.87 -2.12
C VAL A 130 -1.81 -3.46 -1.95
N SER A 131 -2.23 -4.24 -2.91
CA SER A 131 -3.46 -5.03 -2.86
C SER A 131 -3.42 -6.07 -3.96
N SER A 132 -3.90 -7.27 -3.66
CA SER A 132 -4.08 -8.30 -4.67
C SER A 132 -5.48 -8.26 -5.28
N ASP A 133 -6.32 -7.33 -4.84
CA ASP A 133 -7.64 -7.12 -5.43
C ASP A 133 -7.49 -6.39 -6.76
N ARG A 134 -7.97 -7.03 -7.83
CA ARG A 134 -7.83 -6.49 -9.18
C ARG A 134 -8.55 -5.16 -9.36
N GLU A 135 -9.70 -5.00 -8.73
CA GLU A 135 -10.45 -3.74 -8.83
C GLU A 135 -9.67 -2.59 -8.19
N VAL A 136 -9.04 -2.84 -7.05
CA VAL A 136 -8.18 -1.84 -6.42
C VAL A 136 -7.00 -1.53 -7.34
N ALA A 137 -6.31 -2.55 -7.82
CA ALA A 137 -5.13 -2.38 -8.67
C ALA A 137 -5.45 -1.57 -9.92
N ASP A 138 -6.53 -1.94 -10.62
CA ASP A 138 -6.91 -1.25 -11.86
C ASP A 138 -7.34 0.19 -11.57
N GLY A 139 -8.08 0.41 -10.49
CA GLY A 139 -8.53 1.74 -10.11
C GLY A 139 -7.40 2.69 -9.78
N VAL A 140 -6.37 2.21 -9.09
CA VAL A 140 -5.24 3.08 -8.72
C VAL A 140 -4.29 3.30 -9.89
N ARG A 141 -4.11 2.30 -10.76
CA ARG A 141 -3.29 2.46 -11.96
C ARG A 141 -3.86 3.52 -12.90
N SER A 142 -5.16 3.59 -13.02
CA SER A 142 -5.79 4.59 -13.86
C SER A 142 -5.56 6.02 -13.36
N ARG A 143 -5.11 6.17 -12.13
CA ARG A 143 -4.80 7.46 -11.52
C ARG A 143 -3.29 7.70 -11.38
N GLY A 144 -2.47 6.87 -12.01
CA GLY A 144 -1.03 7.03 -12.04
C GLY A 144 -0.25 6.39 -10.90
N ALA A 145 -0.93 5.66 -10.02
CA ALA A 145 -0.24 4.93 -8.97
C ALA A 145 0.23 3.56 -9.46
N ARG A 146 1.27 3.04 -8.84
CA ARG A 146 1.69 1.66 -9.06
C ARG A 146 0.87 0.75 -8.15
N ALA A 147 0.60 -0.45 -8.64
CA ALA A 147 -0.09 -1.47 -7.85
C ALA A 147 0.81 -2.70 -7.76
N VAL A 148 1.01 -3.18 -6.54
CA VAL A 148 1.77 -4.41 -6.29
C VAL A 148 0.93 -5.36 -5.46
N GLU A 149 1.24 -6.65 -5.57
CA GLU A 149 0.48 -7.67 -4.89
C GLU A 149 0.88 -7.81 -3.43
N SER A 150 -0.06 -8.31 -2.61
CA SER A 150 0.15 -8.49 -1.18
C SER A 150 1.39 -9.31 -0.86
N ALA A 151 1.71 -10.32 -1.69
CA ALA A 151 2.87 -11.17 -1.46
C ALA A 151 4.19 -10.39 -1.45
N ALA A 152 4.30 -9.32 -2.24
CA ALA A 152 5.48 -8.48 -2.25
C ALA A 152 5.72 -7.85 -0.87
N LEU A 153 4.65 -7.32 -0.27
CA LEU A 153 4.76 -6.71 1.05
C LEU A 153 5.03 -7.74 2.13
N VAL A 154 4.30 -8.85 2.10
CA VAL A 154 4.50 -9.94 3.08
C VAL A 154 5.96 -10.40 3.05
N GLY A 155 6.56 -10.50 1.88
CA GLY A 155 7.98 -10.86 1.75
C GLY A 155 8.91 -9.86 2.43
N LEU A 156 8.59 -8.57 2.39
CA LEU A 156 9.41 -7.56 3.07
C LEU A 156 9.21 -7.55 4.58
N LEU A 157 8.06 -8.01 5.06
CA LEU A 157 7.76 -8.03 6.50
C LEU A 157 8.30 -9.27 7.20
N SER A 158 8.75 -10.24 6.46
CA SER A 158 9.26 -11.51 7.02
C SER A 158 10.66 -11.38 7.55
#